data_49879a8da309f941229188850df75afb
#
_entry.id   49879a8da309f941229188850df75afb
#
_cell.length_a   1.000
_cell.length_b   1.000
_cell.length_c   1.000
_cell.angle_alpha   90.00
_cell.angle_beta   90.00
_cell.angle_gamma   90.00
#
_symmetry.space_group_name_H-M   'P 1'
#
loop_
_entity.id
_entity.type
_entity.pdbx_description
1 polymer ?
#
loop_
_entity_poly.entity_id
_entity_poly.type
_entity_poly.pdbx_seq_one_letter_code
_entity_poly.pdbx_strand_id
1 'polypeptide(L)'
;IIDPVIENVSEYINLLKELDLKLVKVIDTHIHADHVTGASKLKDITKCATIMGHHTPAESVEIKVEDDEYIKLDDLKIRAMYTPGHTSDSYSFLMDNYLFSGDTLLINGTGRTDFQNGSSKDAYNSIFNKLLKLPDETLLYPAHDYKGEKVSTIGKEKKYNPRLQVDSVDEYIEIMNNLDLKKPVSIEENISKNLKLGAWDRISF
;
A
#
# COMPACT_ATOMS: atom_id res chain seq x y z
N ILE A 1 -0.97 -5.50 10.94
CA ILE A 1 -0.11 -4.38 10.53
C ILE A 1 -0.13 -4.33 9.01
N ILE A 2 -0.19 -3.13 8.43
CA ILE A 2 -0.15 -2.91 6.98
C ILE A 2 1.09 -2.04 6.69
N ASP A 3 1.84 -2.38 5.63
CA ASP A 3 3.06 -1.71 5.15
C ASP A 3 4.10 -1.43 6.27
N PRO A 4 4.60 -2.46 6.97
CA PRO A 4 5.55 -2.26 8.05
C PRO A 4 6.95 -1.89 7.53
N VAL A 5 7.56 -0.87 8.10
CA VAL A 5 8.95 -0.47 7.84
C VAL A 5 9.91 -1.28 8.72
N ILE A 6 10.98 -1.84 8.16
CA ILE A 6 11.87 -2.78 8.88
C ILE A 6 12.58 -2.14 10.08
N GLU A 7 12.94 -0.85 9.97
CA GLU A 7 13.58 -0.09 11.02
C GLU A 7 12.68 0.05 12.27
N ASN A 8 11.36 0.08 12.07
CA ASN A 8 10.37 0.31 13.12
C ASN A 8 9.82 -0.98 13.75
N VAL A 9 10.34 -2.15 13.36
CA VAL A 9 9.83 -3.46 13.87
C VAL A 9 9.88 -3.54 15.39
N SER A 10 10.93 -3.02 16.02
CA SER A 10 11.03 -3.03 17.49
C SER A 10 9.94 -2.18 18.17
N GLU A 11 9.56 -1.06 17.56
CA GLU A 11 8.48 -0.19 18.05
C GLU A 11 7.12 -0.90 17.90
N TYR A 12 6.87 -1.56 16.76
CA TYR A 12 5.64 -2.34 16.56
C TYR A 12 5.50 -3.45 17.61
N ILE A 13 6.58 -4.19 17.89
CA ILE A 13 6.57 -5.25 18.91
C ILE A 13 6.31 -4.70 20.32
N ASN A 14 6.89 -3.55 20.65
CA ASN A 14 6.65 -2.91 21.94
C ASN A 14 5.19 -2.45 22.07
N LEU A 15 4.64 -1.81 21.03
CA LEU A 15 3.24 -1.37 21.00
C LEU A 15 2.28 -2.57 21.14
N LEU A 16 2.54 -3.67 20.46
CA LEU A 16 1.74 -4.90 20.60
C LEU A 16 1.73 -5.42 22.02
N LYS A 17 2.88 -5.38 22.72
CA LYS A 17 2.99 -5.79 24.13
C LYS A 17 2.25 -4.83 25.07
N GLU A 18 2.41 -3.51 24.86
CA GLU A 18 1.72 -2.49 25.66
C GLU A 18 0.19 -2.60 25.57
N LEU A 19 -0.31 -2.94 24.38
CA LEU A 19 -1.74 -3.08 24.11
C LEU A 19 -2.28 -4.50 24.36
N ASP A 20 -1.43 -5.43 24.80
CA ASP A 20 -1.74 -6.86 24.97
C ASP A 20 -2.37 -7.48 23.71
N LEU A 21 -1.79 -7.15 22.53
CA LEU A 21 -2.25 -7.61 21.23
C LEU A 21 -1.33 -8.67 20.64
N LYS A 22 -1.94 -9.64 19.95
CA LYS A 22 -1.23 -10.65 19.16
C LYS A 22 -1.26 -10.27 17.69
N LEU A 23 -0.08 -10.13 17.07
CA LEU A 23 0.01 -9.96 15.61
C LEU A 23 -0.25 -11.32 14.93
N VAL A 24 -1.28 -11.38 14.11
CA VAL A 24 -1.65 -12.61 13.39
C VAL A 24 -1.47 -12.49 11.88
N LYS A 25 -1.49 -11.26 11.35
CA LYS A 25 -1.32 -10.99 9.92
C LYS A 25 -0.51 -9.72 9.70
N VAL A 26 0.36 -9.75 8.69
CA VAL A 26 1.04 -8.58 8.13
C VAL A 26 0.74 -8.51 6.65
N ILE A 27 0.44 -7.31 6.16
CA ILE A 27 0.02 -7.05 4.78
C ILE A 27 0.97 -6.03 4.19
N ASP A 28 1.49 -6.26 2.99
CA ASP A 28 2.10 -5.22 2.16
C ASP A 28 1.17 -4.92 0.98
N THR A 29 0.91 -3.63 0.73
CA THR A 29 0.02 -3.17 -0.33
C THR A 29 0.62 -3.39 -1.72
N HIS A 30 1.94 -3.32 -1.83
CA HIS A 30 2.72 -3.50 -3.06
C HIS A 30 4.20 -3.76 -2.73
N ILE A 31 5.03 -3.99 -3.73
CA ILE A 31 6.48 -4.02 -3.54
C ILE A 31 7.00 -2.58 -3.40
N HIS A 32 7.35 -2.19 -2.18
CA HIS A 32 7.86 -0.85 -1.87
C HIS A 32 9.26 -0.62 -2.47
N ALA A 33 9.49 0.59 -2.98
CA ALA A 33 10.78 1.02 -3.53
C ALA A 33 11.54 1.99 -2.62
N ASP A 34 10.85 2.63 -1.69
CA ASP A 34 11.35 3.70 -0.83
C ASP A 34 11.89 3.20 0.52
N HIS A 35 11.42 2.05 0.99
CA HIS A 35 11.86 1.41 2.23
C HIS A 35 11.89 -0.11 2.10
N VAL A 36 12.50 -0.78 3.07
CA VAL A 36 12.47 -2.24 3.20
C VAL A 36 11.33 -2.63 4.13
N THR A 37 10.46 -3.55 3.69
CA THR A 37 9.37 -4.05 4.53
C THR A 37 9.88 -4.83 5.75
N GLY A 38 9.19 -4.67 6.87
CA GLY A 38 9.41 -5.44 8.09
C GLY A 38 8.70 -6.79 8.14
N ALA A 39 7.98 -7.19 7.06
CA ALA A 39 7.08 -8.35 7.07
C ALA A 39 7.77 -9.66 7.47
N SER A 40 8.92 -9.98 6.87
CA SER A 40 9.66 -11.20 7.21
C SER A 40 10.14 -11.20 8.67
N LYS A 41 10.65 -10.07 9.16
CA LYS A 41 11.12 -9.96 10.55
C LYS A 41 9.98 -10.06 11.56
N LEU A 42 8.83 -9.46 11.27
CA LEU A 42 7.62 -9.61 12.08
C LEU A 42 7.14 -11.06 12.10
N LYS A 43 7.11 -11.74 10.95
CA LYS A 43 6.79 -13.16 10.85
C LYS A 43 7.75 -14.02 11.70
N ASP A 44 9.03 -13.78 11.64
CA ASP A 44 10.03 -14.54 12.41
C ASP A 44 9.79 -14.41 13.94
N ILE A 45 9.43 -13.22 14.41
CA ILE A 45 9.21 -12.94 15.84
C ILE A 45 7.84 -13.44 16.31
N THR A 46 6.77 -13.16 15.56
CA THR A 46 5.37 -13.34 16.02
C THR A 46 4.68 -14.56 15.45
N LYS A 47 5.26 -15.16 14.40
CA LYS A 47 4.64 -16.23 13.59
C LYS A 47 3.36 -15.79 12.89
N CYS A 48 3.21 -14.51 12.61
CA CYS A 48 2.11 -13.98 11.81
C CYS A 48 2.20 -14.45 10.35
N ALA A 49 1.06 -14.55 9.67
CA ALA A 49 1.02 -14.82 8.24
C ALA A 49 1.34 -13.55 7.44
N THR A 50 2.08 -13.69 6.33
CA THR A 50 2.36 -12.62 5.37
C THR A 50 1.35 -12.65 4.23
N ILE A 51 0.82 -11.49 3.87
CA ILE A 51 -0.23 -11.33 2.85
C ILE A 51 0.15 -10.25 1.86
N MET A 52 -0.08 -10.51 0.59
CA MET A 52 -0.05 -9.51 -0.50
C MET A 52 -1.11 -9.84 -1.55
N GLY A 53 -1.34 -8.91 -2.46
CA GLY A 53 -2.20 -9.15 -3.62
C GLY A 53 -1.65 -10.24 -4.54
N HIS A 54 -2.55 -10.93 -5.28
CA HIS A 54 -2.19 -12.02 -6.20
C HIS A 54 -1.11 -11.62 -7.22
N HIS A 55 -1.14 -10.37 -7.67
CA HIS A 55 -0.23 -9.85 -8.71
C HIS A 55 1.19 -9.55 -8.19
N THR A 56 1.47 -9.75 -6.90
CA THR A 56 2.83 -9.53 -6.37
C THR A 56 3.84 -10.48 -7.00
N PRO A 57 5.01 -9.98 -7.42
CA PRO A 57 6.12 -10.82 -7.85
C PRO A 57 6.86 -11.51 -6.69
N ALA A 58 6.56 -11.17 -5.42
CA ALA A 58 7.19 -11.81 -4.28
C ALA A 58 6.73 -13.28 -4.16
N GLU A 59 7.70 -14.21 -4.14
CA GLU A 59 7.43 -15.66 -4.08
C GLU A 59 7.22 -16.18 -2.66
N SER A 60 7.80 -15.51 -1.67
CA SER A 60 7.82 -15.94 -0.26
C SER A 60 6.58 -15.53 0.55
N VAL A 61 5.60 -14.90 -0.09
CA VAL A 61 4.31 -14.53 0.53
C VAL A 61 3.49 -15.79 0.82
N GLU A 62 2.98 -15.94 2.04
CA GLU A 62 2.21 -17.12 2.43
C GLU A 62 0.80 -17.12 1.87
N ILE A 63 0.17 -15.95 1.82
CA ILE A 63 -1.21 -15.78 1.35
C ILE A 63 -1.23 -14.71 0.28
N LYS A 64 -1.64 -15.09 -0.93
CA LYS A 64 -1.93 -14.16 -2.02
C LYS A 64 -3.44 -14.03 -2.16
N VAL A 65 -3.94 -12.79 -2.17
CA VAL A 65 -5.38 -12.50 -2.23
C VAL A 65 -5.77 -11.95 -3.59
N GLU A 66 -6.91 -12.41 -4.10
CA GLU A 66 -7.48 -11.95 -5.36
C GLU A 66 -8.21 -10.60 -5.21
N ASP A 67 -8.54 -9.97 -6.36
CA ASP A 67 -9.41 -8.79 -6.35
C ASP A 67 -10.78 -9.15 -5.75
N ASP A 68 -11.27 -8.30 -4.86
CA ASP A 68 -12.53 -8.47 -4.11
C ASP A 68 -12.56 -9.65 -3.11
N GLU A 69 -11.44 -10.32 -2.89
CA GLU A 69 -11.34 -11.34 -1.85
C GLU A 69 -11.30 -10.72 -0.44
N TYR A 70 -11.79 -11.48 0.55
CA TYR A 70 -11.85 -11.06 1.94
C TYR A 70 -10.84 -11.81 2.81
N ILE A 71 -9.93 -11.05 3.44
CA ILE A 71 -9.06 -11.52 4.51
C ILE A 71 -9.89 -11.52 5.81
N LYS A 72 -10.04 -12.70 6.43
CA LYS A 72 -10.73 -12.82 7.72
C LYS A 72 -9.75 -12.59 8.86
N LEU A 73 -10.18 -11.79 9.84
CA LEU A 73 -9.47 -11.49 11.07
C LEU A 73 -10.49 -11.50 12.23
N ASP A 74 -10.72 -12.66 12.81
CA ASP A 74 -11.82 -12.93 13.76
C ASP A 74 -13.17 -12.49 13.15
N ASP A 75 -13.88 -11.56 13.77
CA ASP A 75 -15.16 -11.02 13.26
C ASP A 75 -14.97 -9.95 12.19
N LEU A 76 -13.75 -9.45 11.99
CA LEU A 76 -13.43 -8.43 10.98
C LEU A 76 -13.17 -9.06 9.61
N LYS A 77 -13.52 -8.31 8.57
CA LYS A 77 -13.24 -8.65 7.18
C LYS A 77 -12.53 -7.49 6.50
N ILE A 78 -11.40 -7.79 5.89
CA ILE A 78 -10.65 -6.82 5.10
C ILE A 78 -10.81 -7.21 3.63
N ARG A 79 -11.47 -6.37 2.83
CA ARG A 79 -11.62 -6.56 1.39
C ARG A 79 -10.34 -6.14 0.68
N ALA A 80 -9.75 -7.04 -0.08
CA ALA A 80 -8.65 -6.73 -0.98
C ALA A 80 -9.21 -6.15 -2.28
N MET A 81 -8.65 -5.04 -2.74
CA MET A 81 -9.05 -4.36 -3.97
C MET A 81 -7.81 -4.21 -4.85
N TYR A 82 -7.78 -4.85 -6.01
CA TYR A 82 -6.70 -4.67 -6.98
C TYR A 82 -6.76 -3.27 -7.56
N THR A 83 -5.76 -2.45 -7.27
CA THR A 83 -5.66 -1.03 -7.64
C THR A 83 -4.33 -0.71 -8.31
N PRO A 84 -4.04 -1.32 -9.47
CA PRO A 84 -2.79 -1.08 -10.18
C PRO A 84 -2.68 0.37 -10.65
N GLY A 85 -1.45 0.81 -10.87
CA GLY A 85 -1.14 2.13 -11.42
C GLY A 85 0.11 2.75 -10.84
N HIS A 86 0.25 2.86 -9.52
CA HIS A 86 1.52 3.20 -8.89
C HIS A 86 2.56 2.10 -9.20
N THR A 87 2.20 0.87 -8.92
CA THR A 87 2.90 -0.34 -9.40
C THR A 87 1.88 -1.28 -10.03
N SER A 88 2.35 -2.27 -10.81
CA SER A 88 1.47 -3.29 -11.40
C SER A 88 0.88 -4.26 -10.38
N ASP A 89 1.44 -4.36 -9.19
CA ASP A 89 1.03 -5.25 -8.10
C ASP A 89 0.29 -4.54 -6.96
N SER A 90 -0.04 -3.25 -7.11
CA SER A 90 -0.70 -2.45 -6.07
C SER A 90 -2.10 -2.96 -5.72
N TYR A 91 -2.35 -3.06 -4.42
CA TYR A 91 -3.67 -3.32 -3.83
C TYR A 91 -4.00 -2.28 -2.77
N SER A 92 -5.29 -1.99 -2.63
CA SER A 92 -5.85 -1.24 -1.50
C SER A 92 -6.68 -2.19 -0.63
N PHE A 93 -6.78 -1.90 0.65
CA PHE A 93 -7.50 -2.75 1.60
C PHE A 93 -8.58 -1.96 2.32
N LEU A 94 -9.83 -2.44 2.24
CA LEU A 94 -10.98 -1.80 2.87
C LEU A 94 -11.46 -2.64 4.06
N MET A 95 -11.49 -2.05 5.24
CA MET A 95 -12.04 -2.65 6.46
C MET A 95 -13.12 -1.72 7.02
N ASP A 96 -14.37 -2.15 6.98
CA ASP A 96 -15.53 -1.33 7.33
C ASP A 96 -15.51 0.01 6.58
N ASN A 97 -15.25 1.12 7.28
CA ASN A 97 -15.16 2.48 6.74
C ASN A 97 -13.72 3.00 6.63
N TYR A 98 -12.72 2.12 6.70
CA TYR A 98 -11.30 2.47 6.68
C TYR A 98 -10.65 1.92 5.42
N LEU A 99 -10.18 2.81 4.54
CA LEU A 99 -9.45 2.47 3.32
C LEU A 99 -7.93 2.67 3.53
N PHE A 100 -7.18 1.60 3.42
CA PHE A 100 -5.72 1.60 3.36
C PHE A 100 -5.32 1.53 1.89
N SER A 101 -4.97 2.66 1.30
CA SER A 101 -4.80 2.79 -0.16
C SER A 101 -3.38 2.51 -0.67
N GLY A 102 -2.43 2.21 0.22
CA GLY A 102 -1.03 2.20 -0.17
C GLY A 102 -0.65 3.52 -0.85
N ASP A 103 0.02 3.41 -1.99
CA ASP A 103 0.39 4.58 -2.82
C ASP A 103 -0.54 4.80 -4.02
N THR A 104 -1.70 4.16 -4.06
CA THR A 104 -2.67 4.40 -5.14
C THR A 104 -3.29 5.78 -5.01
N LEU A 105 -3.89 6.10 -3.86
CA LEU A 105 -4.50 7.40 -3.55
C LEU A 105 -3.87 7.97 -2.28
N LEU A 106 -3.28 9.16 -2.38
CA LEU A 106 -2.67 9.89 -1.29
C LEU A 106 -3.54 11.10 -0.89
N ILE A 107 -3.25 11.68 0.27
CA ILE A 107 -3.91 12.92 0.69
C ILE A 107 -3.42 14.07 -0.21
N ASN A 108 -4.35 14.71 -0.92
CA ASN A 108 -4.06 15.77 -1.89
C ASN A 108 -3.08 15.33 -3.00
N GLY A 109 -3.07 14.06 -3.37
CA GLY A 109 -2.18 13.51 -4.39
C GLY A 109 -2.53 12.08 -4.77
N THR A 110 -1.69 11.48 -5.61
CA THR A 110 -1.72 10.06 -6.00
C THR A 110 -0.29 9.55 -6.07
N GLY A 111 -0.08 8.25 -6.03
CA GLY A 111 1.23 7.67 -6.29
C GLY A 111 1.75 8.04 -7.67
N ARG A 112 3.06 8.08 -7.83
CA ARG A 112 3.72 8.19 -9.13
C ARG A 112 3.49 6.91 -9.94
N THR A 113 3.63 6.99 -11.27
CA THR A 113 3.33 5.87 -12.17
C THR A 113 4.45 5.57 -13.16
N ASP A 114 5.63 6.12 -12.93
CA ASP A 114 6.78 6.08 -13.84
C ASP A 114 7.83 5.02 -13.47
N PHE A 115 7.54 4.16 -12.47
CA PHE A 115 8.39 3.05 -12.04
C PHE A 115 7.59 1.74 -11.87
N GLN A 116 8.30 0.62 -11.70
CA GLN A 116 7.75 -0.70 -11.33
C GLN A 116 6.54 -1.12 -12.16
N ASN A 117 6.63 -0.94 -13.49
CA ASN A 117 5.52 -1.18 -14.42
C ASN A 117 4.25 -0.38 -14.07
N GLY A 118 4.43 0.83 -13.54
CA GLY A 118 3.34 1.75 -13.27
C GLY A 118 2.65 2.22 -14.55
N SER A 119 1.41 2.66 -14.42
CA SER A 119 0.56 3.09 -15.54
C SER A 119 -0.41 4.16 -15.08
N SER A 120 -0.29 5.36 -15.64
CA SER A 120 -1.21 6.46 -15.33
C SER A 120 -2.65 6.13 -15.71
N LYS A 121 -2.86 5.37 -16.79
CA LYS A 121 -4.19 4.91 -17.21
C LYS A 121 -4.79 3.93 -16.18
N ASP A 122 -3.99 2.99 -15.69
CA ASP A 122 -4.47 2.04 -14.68
C ASP A 122 -4.70 2.72 -13.34
N ALA A 123 -3.84 3.69 -12.96
CA ALA A 123 -4.05 4.53 -11.78
C ALA A 123 -5.37 5.29 -11.86
N TYR A 124 -5.67 5.92 -13.01
CA TYR A 124 -6.97 6.55 -13.24
C TYR A 124 -8.12 5.57 -13.02
N ASN A 125 -8.07 4.40 -13.67
CA ASN A 125 -9.12 3.40 -13.54
C ASN A 125 -9.29 2.91 -12.09
N SER A 126 -8.19 2.65 -11.40
CA SER A 126 -8.19 2.22 -10.00
C SER A 126 -8.82 3.28 -9.08
N ILE A 127 -8.45 4.54 -9.29
CA ILE A 127 -8.95 5.64 -8.47
C ILE A 127 -10.40 5.95 -8.82
N PHE A 128 -10.70 6.31 -10.07
CA PHE A 128 -12.02 6.85 -10.46
C PHE A 128 -13.10 5.78 -10.54
N ASN A 129 -12.76 4.55 -10.92
CA ASN A 129 -13.75 3.49 -11.11
C ASN A 129 -13.88 2.53 -9.91
N LYS A 130 -12.93 2.56 -8.96
CA LYS A 130 -12.99 1.74 -7.73
C LYS A 130 -12.99 2.61 -6.47
N LEU A 131 -11.89 3.31 -6.15
CA LEU A 131 -11.75 3.98 -4.86
C LEU A 131 -12.73 5.13 -4.67
N LEU A 132 -12.92 5.98 -5.69
CA LEU A 132 -13.89 7.09 -5.62
C LEU A 132 -15.36 6.64 -5.72
N LYS A 133 -15.64 5.34 -5.89
CA LYS A 133 -17.00 4.78 -5.78
C LYS A 133 -17.38 4.40 -4.35
N LEU A 134 -16.41 4.40 -3.45
CA LEU A 134 -16.67 4.22 -2.02
C LEU A 134 -17.46 5.42 -1.46
N PRO A 135 -18.17 5.24 -0.33
CA PRO A 135 -18.88 6.33 0.34
C PRO A 135 -17.96 7.51 0.68
N ASP A 136 -18.47 8.72 0.61
CA ASP A 136 -17.68 9.94 0.81
C ASP A 136 -17.09 10.05 2.22
N GLU A 137 -17.74 9.44 3.21
CA GLU A 137 -17.29 9.35 4.60
C GLU A 137 -16.19 8.29 4.85
N THR A 138 -15.86 7.47 3.85
CA THR A 138 -14.78 6.47 4.00
C THR A 138 -13.47 7.17 4.33
N LEU A 139 -12.86 6.78 5.45
CA LEU A 139 -11.60 7.32 5.93
C LEU A 139 -10.44 6.75 5.11
N LEU A 140 -9.62 7.64 4.59
CA LEU A 140 -8.46 7.32 3.76
C LEU A 140 -7.18 7.34 4.59
N TYR A 141 -6.48 6.20 4.64
CA TYR A 141 -5.16 6.03 5.24
C TYR A 141 -4.16 5.61 4.15
N PRO A 142 -3.41 6.53 3.57
CA PRO A 142 -2.37 6.21 2.58
C PRO A 142 -1.11 5.69 3.26
N ALA A 143 -0.21 5.08 2.48
CA ALA A 143 1.10 4.67 2.97
C ALA A 143 2.02 5.86 3.25
N HIS A 144 1.85 6.97 2.51
CA HIS A 144 2.66 8.18 2.66
C HIS A 144 1.83 9.42 2.97
N ASP A 145 2.37 10.25 3.86
CA ASP A 145 1.89 11.60 4.11
C ASP A 145 3.06 12.59 4.06
N TYR A 146 2.98 13.53 3.13
CA TYR A 146 4.03 14.53 2.88
C TYR A 146 3.76 15.89 3.54
N LYS A 147 2.60 16.05 4.21
CA LYS A 147 2.16 17.36 4.75
C LYS A 147 1.72 17.33 6.20
N GLY A 148 1.83 16.21 6.91
CA GLY A 148 1.40 16.06 8.31
C GLY A 148 -0.10 15.79 8.46
N GLU A 149 -0.81 15.43 7.38
CA GLU A 149 -2.22 15.06 7.39
C GLU A 149 -2.37 13.54 7.42
N LYS A 150 -2.52 12.95 8.58
CA LYS A 150 -2.49 11.49 8.77
C LYS A 150 -3.69 10.75 8.17
N VAL A 151 -4.82 11.43 7.95
CA VAL A 151 -6.06 10.85 7.47
C VAL A 151 -6.85 11.85 6.64
N SER A 152 -7.53 11.36 5.60
CA SER A 152 -8.47 12.12 4.80
C SER A 152 -9.80 11.36 4.67
N THR A 153 -10.67 11.75 3.74
CA THR A 153 -11.86 11.00 3.35
C THR A 153 -11.97 10.95 1.83
N ILE A 154 -12.67 9.95 1.31
CA ILE A 154 -12.94 9.84 -0.12
C ILE A 154 -13.64 11.10 -0.64
N GLY A 155 -14.62 11.65 0.09
CA GLY A 155 -15.30 12.89 -0.30
C GLY A 155 -14.40 14.12 -0.32
N LYS A 156 -13.43 14.22 0.64
CA LYS A 156 -12.44 15.30 0.66
C LYS A 156 -11.52 15.21 -0.56
N GLU A 157 -11.03 13.99 -0.88
CA GLU A 157 -10.15 13.80 -2.03
C GLU A 157 -10.88 14.05 -3.37
N LYS A 158 -12.11 13.58 -3.53
CA LYS A 158 -12.94 13.91 -4.71
C LYS A 158 -12.99 15.41 -4.96
N LYS A 159 -13.15 16.21 -3.89
CA LYS A 159 -13.41 17.65 -3.99
C LYS A 159 -12.16 18.49 -4.11
N TYR A 160 -11.07 18.11 -3.46
CA TYR A 160 -9.92 18.99 -3.25
C TYR A 160 -8.59 18.44 -3.74
N ASN A 161 -8.50 17.14 -4.05
CA ASN A 161 -7.26 16.57 -4.55
C ASN A 161 -6.93 17.14 -5.94
N PRO A 162 -5.83 17.88 -6.11
CA PRO A 162 -5.53 18.57 -7.37
C PRO A 162 -5.28 17.63 -8.56
N ARG A 163 -4.91 16.37 -8.30
CA ARG A 163 -4.71 15.38 -9.36
C ARG A 163 -6.01 14.71 -9.80
N LEU A 164 -7.10 14.92 -9.07
CA LEU A 164 -8.42 14.35 -9.39
C LEU A 164 -9.38 15.37 -10.00
N GLN A 165 -8.96 16.64 -10.16
CA GLN A 165 -9.77 17.66 -10.82
C GLN A 165 -9.55 17.59 -12.33
N VAL A 166 -9.96 16.50 -12.95
CA VAL A 166 -9.83 16.21 -14.38
C VAL A 166 -11.14 15.66 -14.93
N ASP A 167 -11.43 15.96 -16.20
CA ASP A 167 -12.63 15.52 -16.89
C ASP A 167 -12.41 14.23 -17.72
N SER A 168 -11.15 13.83 -17.91
CA SER A 168 -10.80 12.67 -18.74
C SER A 168 -9.55 11.92 -18.26
N VAL A 169 -9.40 10.70 -18.74
CA VAL A 169 -8.19 9.90 -18.52
C VAL A 169 -6.96 10.56 -19.17
N ASP A 170 -7.13 11.20 -20.30
CA ASP A 170 -6.02 11.85 -21.03
C ASP A 170 -5.47 13.03 -20.24
N GLU A 171 -6.31 13.86 -19.64
CA GLU A 171 -5.90 14.95 -18.75
C GLU A 171 -5.17 14.42 -17.51
N TYR A 172 -5.65 13.33 -16.90
CA TYR A 172 -4.94 12.70 -15.79
C TYR A 172 -3.55 12.21 -16.20
N ILE A 173 -3.45 11.55 -17.36
CA ILE A 173 -2.16 11.08 -17.91
C ILE A 173 -1.21 12.26 -18.16
N GLU A 174 -1.72 13.37 -18.68
CA GLU A 174 -0.92 14.59 -18.91
C GLU A 174 -0.38 15.15 -17.58
N ILE A 175 -1.21 15.24 -16.54
CA ILE A 175 -0.76 15.66 -15.20
C ILE A 175 0.35 14.73 -14.70
N MET A 176 0.14 13.40 -14.78
CA MET A 176 1.09 12.43 -14.27
C MET A 176 2.42 12.43 -15.02
N ASN A 177 2.41 12.64 -16.34
CA ASN A 177 3.61 12.73 -17.16
C ASN A 177 4.43 14.01 -16.91
N ASN A 178 3.80 15.07 -16.41
CA ASN A 178 4.44 16.36 -16.10
C ASN A 178 4.90 16.48 -14.64
N LEU A 179 4.81 15.40 -13.85
CA LEU A 179 5.30 15.43 -12.47
C LEU A 179 6.84 15.40 -12.44
N ASP A 180 7.43 16.47 -11.92
CA ASP A 180 8.88 16.55 -11.66
C ASP A 180 9.19 15.98 -10.27
N LEU A 181 9.25 14.64 -10.16
CA LEU A 181 9.50 13.94 -8.92
C LEU A 181 10.91 13.34 -8.90
N LYS A 182 11.66 13.65 -7.85
CA LYS A 182 12.97 13.02 -7.63
C LYS A 182 12.82 11.50 -7.56
N LYS A 183 13.81 10.78 -8.09
CA LYS A 183 13.87 9.33 -7.93
C LYS A 183 14.10 8.98 -6.45
N PRO A 184 13.39 7.98 -5.90
CA PRO A 184 13.73 7.46 -4.58
C PRO A 184 15.18 6.97 -4.52
N VAL A 185 15.80 7.09 -3.36
CA VAL A 185 17.15 6.58 -3.12
C VAL A 185 17.08 5.06 -2.95
N SER A 186 18.05 4.32 -3.50
CA SER A 186 18.16 2.86 -3.31
C SER A 186 16.99 2.02 -3.85
N ILE A 187 16.27 2.48 -4.88
CA ILE A 187 15.12 1.77 -5.47
C ILE A 187 15.42 0.29 -5.73
N GLU A 188 16.48 -0.01 -6.48
CA GLU A 188 16.80 -1.37 -6.92
C GLU A 188 17.13 -2.28 -5.73
N GLU A 189 17.84 -1.76 -4.73
CA GLU A 189 18.18 -2.49 -3.51
C GLU A 189 16.94 -2.80 -2.69
N ASN A 190 16.07 -1.82 -2.46
CA ASN A 190 14.83 -2.00 -1.71
C ASN A 190 13.90 -3.00 -2.40
N ILE A 191 13.68 -2.86 -3.71
CA ILE A 191 12.87 -3.80 -4.49
C ILE A 191 13.43 -5.22 -4.38
N SER A 192 14.74 -5.39 -4.55
CA SER A 192 15.38 -6.72 -4.44
C SER A 192 15.15 -7.37 -3.07
N LYS A 193 15.22 -6.59 -1.99
CA LYS A 193 14.93 -7.06 -0.63
C LYS A 193 13.45 -7.36 -0.44
N ASN A 194 12.57 -6.51 -0.96
CA ASN A 194 11.13 -6.63 -0.78
C ASN A 194 10.51 -7.77 -1.60
N LEU A 195 11.12 -8.17 -2.71
CA LEU A 195 10.79 -9.43 -3.39
C LEU A 195 10.94 -10.67 -2.49
N LYS A 196 11.75 -10.55 -1.44
CA LYS A 196 11.96 -11.56 -0.38
C LYS A 196 11.30 -11.15 0.94
N LEU A 197 10.33 -10.23 0.94
CA LEU A 197 9.65 -9.67 2.12
C LEU A 197 10.59 -9.03 3.15
N GLY A 198 11.66 -8.38 2.69
CA GLY A 198 12.67 -7.81 3.58
C GLY A 198 13.52 -8.87 4.30
N ALA A 199 13.49 -10.12 3.84
CA ALA A 199 14.34 -11.15 4.39
C ALA A 199 15.81 -10.82 4.13
N TRP A 200 16.61 -10.81 5.19
CA TRP A 200 18.05 -10.72 5.10
C TRP A 200 18.58 -12.12 4.80
N ASP A 201 19.53 -12.22 3.86
CA ASP A 201 20.29 -13.44 3.75
C ASP A 201 20.89 -13.72 5.15
N ARG A 202 20.50 -14.82 5.78
CA ARG A 202 21.13 -15.26 7.02
C ARG A 202 22.59 -15.50 6.67
N ILE A 203 23.43 -14.53 6.99
CA ILE A 203 24.87 -14.80 7.00
C ILE A 203 25.01 -15.88 8.07
N SER A 204 25.21 -17.11 7.61
CA SER A 204 25.62 -18.23 8.47
C SER A 204 26.97 -17.86 9.07
N PHE A 205 26.97 -17.50 10.35
CA PHE A 205 28.15 -17.43 11.18
C PHE A 205 28.55 -18.85 11.62
#